data_14cfbaf337dddca26970c066aba5d44a
#
_entry.id   14cfbaf337dddca26970c066aba5d44a
#
_cell.length_a   1.000
_cell.length_b   1.000
_cell.length_c   1.000
_cell.angle_alpha   90.00
_cell.angle_beta   90.00
_cell.angle_gamma   90.00
#
_symmetry.space_group_name_H-M   'P 1'
#
loop_
_entity.id
_entity.type
_entity.pdbx_description
1 polymer ?
#
loop_
_entity_poly.entity_id
_entity_poly.type
_entity_poly.pdbx_seq_one_letter_code
_entity_poly.pdbx_strand_id
1 'polypeptide(L)'
;AAFTPAELAELTISFYRRNYIEGLFLSSGVIKNPDHTMELLLHCVRLLREVHGFAGYIHLKAIPGADPELIFRAGKLVDRMSVNLELPSQTSLSLLAPDKSKENIMMPMKRMRDWHLEYNPQIGERLRLSSTADSSLMLSRKNQTQSTANFIPGGQSTQIIIGATPEDDRQILTLSQNLYKKMRLQRVYYSAYTPINHDSRLPNPENPPLLREHRLYQADWLLRFYHFSAEELFENGPPNLDSDFDPKIMWALRHPELFPVDVNRASIETLLRVPGLGVVSARRIVQARRVGALKHDDLVKLGV
;
A
#
# COMPACT_ATOMS: atom_id res chain seq x y z
N ALA A 1 -7.70 29.21 4.62
CA ALA A 1 -8.61 29.00 5.75
C ALA A 1 -8.58 27.48 6.07
N ALA A 2 -8.53 27.15 7.34
CA ALA A 2 -8.60 25.76 7.81
C ALA A 2 -10.00 25.54 8.42
N PHE A 3 -10.60 24.39 8.16
CA PHE A 3 -11.83 23.99 8.82
C PHE A 3 -11.58 23.66 10.29
N THR A 4 -12.50 24.03 11.15
CA THR A 4 -12.57 23.49 12.49
C THR A 4 -13.04 22.03 12.47
N PRO A 5 -12.76 21.22 13.49
CA PRO A 5 -13.26 19.85 13.57
C PRO A 5 -14.79 19.71 13.41
N ALA A 6 -15.54 20.65 13.97
CA ALA A 6 -17.00 20.67 13.87
C ALA A 6 -17.49 20.98 12.45
N GLU A 7 -16.98 22.02 11.83
CA GLU A 7 -17.31 22.39 10.45
C GLU A 7 -17.01 21.24 9.48
N LEU A 8 -15.85 20.58 9.64
CA LEU A 8 -15.46 19.48 8.79
C LEU A 8 -16.36 18.25 9.00
N ALA A 9 -16.73 17.95 10.25
CA ALA A 9 -17.63 16.85 10.55
C ALA A 9 -19.03 17.09 9.97
N GLU A 10 -19.58 18.30 10.11
CA GLU A 10 -20.88 18.66 9.54
C GLU A 10 -20.88 18.61 8.01
N LEU A 11 -19.84 19.13 7.36
CA LEU A 11 -19.68 19.07 5.92
C LEU A 11 -19.62 17.61 5.42
N THR A 12 -18.82 16.78 6.09
CA THR A 12 -18.66 15.35 5.76
C THR A 12 -20.00 14.62 5.87
N ILE A 13 -20.72 14.81 6.96
CA ILE A 13 -22.05 14.21 7.17
C ILE A 13 -23.08 14.70 6.15
N SER A 14 -23.05 15.97 5.81
CA SER A 14 -23.95 16.51 4.78
C SER A 14 -23.73 15.84 3.43
N PHE A 15 -22.49 15.64 3.01
CA PHE A 15 -22.15 14.95 1.75
C PHE A 15 -22.48 13.46 1.80
N TYR A 16 -22.20 12.81 2.93
CA TYR A 16 -22.49 11.40 3.12
C TYR A 16 -23.99 11.09 3.05
N ARG A 17 -24.83 11.87 3.72
CA ARG A 17 -26.30 11.72 3.68
C ARG A 17 -26.90 11.94 2.31
N ARG A 18 -26.22 12.72 1.45
CA ARG A 18 -26.61 12.96 0.06
C ARG A 18 -26.02 11.94 -0.92
N ASN A 19 -25.33 10.92 -0.43
CA ASN A 19 -24.59 9.93 -1.23
C ASN A 19 -23.54 10.52 -2.18
N TYR A 20 -22.95 11.67 -1.84
CA TYR A 20 -21.87 12.27 -2.64
C TYR A 20 -20.51 11.66 -2.32
N ILE A 21 -20.35 11.11 -1.11
CA ILE A 21 -19.14 10.45 -0.65
C ILE A 21 -19.47 9.14 0.08
N GLU A 22 -18.57 8.16 0.00
CA GLU A 22 -18.64 6.90 0.74
C GLU A 22 -17.71 6.88 1.95
N GLY A 23 -16.74 7.80 2.01
CA GLY A 23 -15.74 7.87 3.05
C GLY A 23 -15.02 9.20 3.10
N LEU A 24 -14.10 9.31 4.05
CA LEU A 24 -13.29 10.49 4.30
C LEU A 24 -11.81 10.12 4.34
N PHE A 25 -10.98 10.84 3.58
CA PHE A 25 -9.55 10.90 3.81
C PHE A 25 -9.24 12.17 4.60
N LEU A 26 -8.83 12.01 5.87
CA LEU A 26 -8.59 13.10 6.79
C LEU A 26 -7.09 13.35 6.95
N SER A 27 -6.66 14.56 6.66
CA SER A 27 -5.27 14.99 6.73
C SER A 27 -5.17 16.45 7.17
N SER A 28 -4.05 16.82 7.78
CA SER A 28 -3.72 18.21 8.11
C SER A 28 -2.23 18.48 7.95
N GLY A 29 -1.86 19.72 7.72
CA GLY A 29 -0.53 20.22 8.05
C GLY A 29 -0.39 20.34 9.57
N VAL A 30 0.85 20.46 10.06
CA VAL A 30 1.10 20.64 11.50
C VAL A 30 0.67 22.05 11.92
N ILE A 31 -0.25 22.12 12.90
CA ILE A 31 -0.75 23.36 13.51
C ILE A 31 -0.19 23.41 14.94
N LYS A 32 0.55 24.44 15.29
CA LYS A 32 1.30 24.60 16.55
C LYS A 32 2.36 23.52 16.77
N ASN A 33 1.91 22.29 17.05
CA ASN A 33 2.76 21.12 17.27
C ASN A 33 2.03 19.83 16.84
N PRO A 34 2.72 18.68 16.78
CA PRO A 34 2.13 17.40 16.39
C PRO A 34 0.95 16.96 17.26
N ASP A 35 1.06 17.11 18.58
CA ASP A 35 0.02 16.67 19.53
C ASP A 35 -1.27 17.45 19.35
N HIS A 36 -1.17 18.78 19.33
CA HIS A 36 -2.33 19.65 19.13
C HIS A 36 -3.03 19.33 17.78
N THR A 37 -2.24 19.11 16.74
CA THR A 37 -2.80 18.75 15.43
C THR A 37 -3.50 17.40 15.48
N MET A 38 -2.90 16.41 16.14
CA MET A 38 -3.49 15.08 16.28
C MET A 38 -4.76 15.11 17.15
N GLU A 39 -4.81 15.97 18.18
CA GLU A 39 -6.01 16.22 18.99
C GLU A 39 -7.17 16.75 18.14
N LEU A 40 -6.91 17.73 17.25
CA LEU A 40 -7.94 18.26 16.34
C LEU A 40 -8.45 17.18 15.39
N LEU A 41 -7.56 16.35 14.82
CA LEU A 41 -7.94 15.23 13.96
C LEU A 41 -8.77 14.19 14.73
N LEU A 42 -8.33 13.81 15.93
CA LEU A 42 -9.07 12.90 16.83
C LEU A 42 -10.45 13.46 17.17
N HIS A 43 -10.55 14.75 17.48
CA HIS A 43 -11.82 15.40 17.78
C HIS A 43 -12.79 15.33 16.59
N CYS A 44 -12.33 15.61 15.37
CA CYS A 44 -13.13 15.48 14.16
C CYS A 44 -13.66 14.04 13.97
N VAL A 45 -12.79 13.04 14.14
CA VAL A 45 -13.17 11.62 13.99
C VAL A 45 -14.19 11.21 15.07
N ARG A 46 -14.02 11.69 16.30
CA ARG A 46 -14.99 11.44 17.39
C ARG A 46 -16.35 12.05 17.09
N LEU A 47 -16.41 13.28 16.62
CA LEU A 47 -17.67 13.90 16.19
C LEU A 47 -18.35 13.06 15.11
N LEU A 48 -17.60 12.61 14.11
CA LEU A 48 -18.15 11.76 13.04
C LEU A 48 -18.69 10.43 13.58
N ARG A 49 -17.92 9.70 14.39
CA ARG A 49 -18.30 8.36 14.85
C ARG A 49 -19.30 8.38 15.99
N GLU A 50 -19.03 9.18 17.04
CA GLU A 50 -19.78 9.14 18.31
C GLU A 50 -21.02 10.05 18.29
N VAL A 51 -20.97 11.19 17.59
CA VAL A 51 -22.08 12.15 17.55
C VAL A 51 -22.98 11.95 16.32
N HIS A 52 -22.36 11.88 15.14
CA HIS A 52 -23.11 11.81 13.87
C HIS A 52 -23.41 10.38 13.40
N GLY A 53 -22.83 9.34 14.02
CA GLY A 53 -23.00 7.94 13.62
C GLY A 53 -22.49 7.64 12.21
N PHE A 54 -21.44 8.34 11.76
CA PHE A 54 -20.87 8.14 10.43
C PHE A 54 -20.34 6.72 10.25
N ALA A 55 -20.97 5.94 9.38
CA ALA A 55 -20.62 4.55 9.08
C ALA A 55 -19.68 4.40 7.86
N GLY A 56 -19.36 5.51 7.16
CA GLY A 56 -18.47 5.52 6.02
C GLY A 56 -17.01 5.24 6.40
N TYR A 57 -16.20 4.91 5.40
CA TYR A 57 -14.77 4.62 5.56
C TYR A 57 -13.99 5.87 5.96
N ILE A 58 -13.13 5.78 6.99
CA ILE A 58 -12.23 6.86 7.40
C ILE A 58 -10.77 6.40 7.26
N HIS A 59 -10.02 7.11 6.42
CA HIS A 59 -8.56 7.01 6.35
C HIS A 59 -7.94 8.26 6.98
N LEU A 60 -7.21 8.10 8.07
CA LEU A 60 -6.56 9.19 8.80
C LEU A 60 -5.05 9.20 8.50
N LYS A 61 -4.53 10.35 8.10
CA LYS A 61 -3.08 10.59 8.06
C LYS A 61 -2.62 11.02 9.46
N ALA A 62 -1.92 10.12 10.16
CA ALA A 62 -1.36 10.40 11.47
C ALA A 62 -0.20 11.41 11.35
N ILE A 63 -0.05 12.24 12.38
CA ILE A 63 0.99 13.26 12.44
C ILE A 63 2.26 12.64 13.05
N PRO A 64 3.40 12.61 12.32
CA PRO A 64 4.67 12.16 12.86
C PRO A 64 5.08 12.98 14.09
N GLY A 65 5.55 12.30 15.13
CA GLY A 65 5.95 12.96 16.38
C GLY A 65 4.83 13.25 17.37
N ALA A 66 3.56 12.93 17.03
CA ALA A 66 2.45 13.06 17.98
C ALA A 66 2.51 11.97 19.06
N ASP A 67 1.90 12.28 20.21
CA ASP A 67 1.77 11.35 21.33
C ASP A 67 1.15 10.02 20.85
N PRO A 68 1.79 8.88 21.17
CA PRO A 68 1.28 7.57 20.82
C PRO A 68 -0.14 7.28 21.29
N GLU A 69 -0.54 7.80 22.45
CA GLU A 69 -1.90 7.61 22.98
C GLU A 69 -2.94 8.29 22.08
N LEU A 70 -2.65 9.47 21.55
CA LEU A 70 -3.54 10.15 20.59
C LEU A 70 -3.68 9.33 19.30
N ILE A 71 -2.57 8.78 18.79
CA ILE A 71 -2.57 7.91 17.61
C ILE A 71 -3.37 6.62 17.90
N PHE A 72 -3.18 6.02 19.06
CA PHE A 72 -3.91 4.82 19.47
C PHE A 72 -5.42 5.07 19.55
N ARG A 73 -5.84 6.13 20.24
CA ARG A 73 -7.25 6.49 20.37
C ARG A 73 -7.90 6.77 19.02
N ALA A 74 -7.21 7.47 18.13
CA ALA A 74 -7.70 7.69 16.78
C ALA A 74 -7.80 6.37 15.99
N GLY A 75 -6.83 5.47 16.11
CA GLY A 75 -6.82 4.15 15.44
C GLY A 75 -7.99 3.24 15.82
N LYS A 76 -8.58 3.43 17.00
CA LYS A 76 -9.81 2.72 17.41
C LYS A 76 -11.07 3.19 16.69
N LEU A 77 -11.04 4.38 16.08
CA LEU A 77 -12.20 5.03 15.48
C LEU A 77 -12.15 5.07 13.95
N VAL A 78 -10.99 4.78 13.35
CA VAL A 78 -10.78 4.87 11.91
C VAL A 78 -10.53 3.50 11.28
N ASP A 79 -10.78 3.38 9.98
CA ASP A 79 -10.61 2.12 9.27
C ASP A 79 -9.15 1.90 8.87
N ARG A 80 -8.44 2.97 8.50
CA ARG A 80 -7.03 2.93 8.10
C ARG A 80 -6.28 4.15 8.60
N MET A 81 -4.99 3.96 8.89
CA MET A 81 -4.08 5.06 9.14
C MET A 81 -2.89 5.04 8.18
N SER A 82 -2.33 6.20 7.92
CA SER A 82 -1.07 6.33 7.20
C SER A 82 -0.11 7.28 7.90
N VAL A 83 1.17 6.98 7.79
CA VAL A 83 2.27 7.91 8.07
C VAL A 83 3.10 7.97 6.80
N ASN A 84 3.21 9.15 6.20
CA ASN A 84 3.93 9.27 4.94
C ASN A 84 5.45 9.29 5.17
N LEU A 85 6.14 8.41 4.46
CA LEU A 85 7.60 8.43 4.38
C LEU A 85 8.12 9.65 3.63
N GLU A 86 7.37 10.11 2.64
CA GLU A 86 7.67 11.18 1.70
C GLU A 86 8.86 10.84 0.78
N LEU A 87 10.03 10.54 1.34
CA LEU A 87 11.26 10.26 0.59
C LEU A 87 11.86 8.90 0.96
N PRO A 88 12.51 8.20 0.01
CA PRO A 88 12.95 6.83 0.20
C PRO A 88 14.12 6.68 1.19
N SER A 89 15.01 7.68 1.29
CA SER A 89 16.23 7.59 2.08
C SER A 89 16.30 8.63 3.20
N GLN A 90 17.15 8.36 4.22
CA GLN A 90 17.44 9.34 5.26
C GLN A 90 18.19 10.55 4.71
N THR A 91 19.08 10.34 3.74
CA THR A 91 19.84 11.42 3.10
C THR A 91 18.89 12.39 2.40
N SER A 92 17.94 11.88 1.62
CA SER A 92 16.94 12.68 0.93
C SER A 92 16.01 13.40 1.91
N LEU A 93 15.61 12.75 3.00
CA LEU A 93 14.83 13.38 4.08
C LEU A 93 15.60 14.54 4.72
N SER A 94 16.85 14.33 5.07
CA SER A 94 17.69 15.38 5.70
C SER A 94 17.91 16.59 4.78
N LEU A 95 17.95 16.36 3.46
CA LEU A 95 18.12 17.41 2.46
C LEU A 95 16.85 18.25 2.25
N LEU A 96 15.70 17.60 2.12
CA LEU A 96 14.46 18.23 1.66
C LEU A 96 13.42 18.45 2.76
N ALA A 97 13.48 17.67 3.84
CA ALA A 97 12.56 17.73 4.97
C ALA A 97 13.32 17.57 6.29
N PRO A 98 14.23 18.50 6.65
CA PRO A 98 15.13 18.38 7.80
C PRO A 98 14.41 18.21 9.15
N ASP A 99 13.18 18.71 9.26
CA ASP A 99 12.33 18.55 10.44
C ASP A 99 11.78 17.12 10.63
N LYS A 100 11.95 16.27 9.62
CA LYS A 100 11.50 14.86 9.63
C LYS A 100 12.69 13.93 9.76
N SER A 101 12.70 13.11 10.81
CA SER A 101 13.65 12.00 10.91
C SER A 101 12.97 10.69 10.51
N LYS A 102 13.74 9.77 9.93
CA LYS A 102 13.24 8.42 9.61
C LYS A 102 12.73 7.71 10.87
N GLU A 103 13.35 7.98 12.01
CA GLU A 103 12.93 7.42 13.29
C GLU A 103 11.54 7.90 13.70
N ASN A 104 11.28 9.21 13.61
CA ASN A 104 9.98 9.81 13.92
C ASN A 104 8.85 9.31 13.02
N ILE A 105 9.17 8.84 11.81
CA ILE A 105 8.21 8.23 10.87
C ILE A 105 8.04 6.73 11.16
N MET A 106 9.14 6.02 11.41
CA MET A 106 9.11 4.56 11.58
C MET A 106 8.58 4.11 12.93
N MET A 107 8.74 4.92 14.00
CA MET A 107 8.24 4.58 15.33
C MET A 107 6.71 4.48 15.39
N PRO A 108 5.93 5.47 14.88
CA PRO A 108 4.48 5.32 14.77
C PRO A 108 4.06 4.11 13.94
N MET A 109 4.73 3.82 12.82
CA MET A 109 4.43 2.65 11.99
C MET A 109 4.64 1.33 12.75
N LYS A 110 5.73 1.22 13.54
CA LYS A 110 5.98 0.06 14.40
C LYS A 110 4.86 -0.13 15.43
N ARG A 111 4.50 0.95 16.14
CA ARG A 111 3.44 0.91 17.15
C ARG A 111 2.10 0.54 16.54
N MET A 112 1.72 1.15 15.43
CA MET A 112 0.49 0.80 14.71
C MET A 112 0.46 -0.66 14.25
N ARG A 113 1.60 -1.23 13.80
CA ARG A 113 1.72 -2.66 13.50
C ARG A 113 1.45 -3.51 14.74
N ASP A 114 2.09 -3.18 15.86
CA ASP A 114 2.02 -3.96 17.09
C ASP A 114 0.58 -3.92 17.65
N TRP A 115 -0.04 -2.76 17.73
CA TRP A 115 -1.45 -2.61 18.10
C TRP A 115 -2.40 -3.29 17.10
N HIS A 116 -2.11 -3.21 15.79
CA HIS A 116 -2.93 -3.89 14.80
C HIS A 116 -2.92 -5.42 14.98
N LEU A 117 -1.80 -6.00 15.34
CA LEU A 117 -1.68 -7.44 15.63
C LEU A 117 -2.34 -7.80 16.97
N GLU A 118 -2.20 -6.96 17.99
CA GLU A 118 -2.76 -7.16 19.32
C GLU A 118 -4.30 -7.10 19.30
N TYR A 119 -4.86 -6.06 18.68
CA TYR A 119 -6.31 -5.80 18.68
C TYR A 119 -7.07 -6.44 17.51
N ASN A 120 -6.41 -7.16 16.62
CA ASN A 120 -7.02 -7.91 15.53
C ASN A 120 -6.48 -9.35 15.49
N PRO A 121 -6.75 -10.19 16.50
CA PRO A 121 -6.12 -11.52 16.67
C PRO A 121 -6.38 -12.46 15.49
N GLN A 122 -7.51 -12.33 14.79
CA GLN A 122 -7.83 -13.13 13.58
C GLN A 122 -6.83 -12.89 12.43
N ILE A 123 -6.21 -11.72 12.38
CA ILE A 123 -5.15 -11.40 11.40
C ILE A 123 -3.87 -12.14 11.77
N GLY A 124 -3.51 -12.17 13.05
CA GLY A 124 -2.36 -12.91 13.56
C GLY A 124 -2.48 -14.42 13.34
N GLU A 125 -3.66 -14.99 13.52
CA GLU A 125 -3.93 -16.40 13.30
C GLU A 125 -3.90 -16.78 11.81
N ARG A 126 -4.48 -15.98 10.93
CA ARG A 126 -4.38 -16.17 9.47
C ARG A 126 -2.93 -16.15 8.98
N LEU A 127 -2.08 -15.33 9.59
CA LEU A 127 -0.66 -15.24 9.23
C LEU A 127 0.16 -16.44 9.71
N ARG A 128 -0.20 -17.03 10.86
CA ARG A 128 0.39 -18.30 11.34
C ARG A 128 0.01 -19.46 10.42
N LEU A 129 -1.25 -19.51 10.00
CA LEU A 129 -1.75 -20.54 9.08
C LEU A 129 -1.18 -20.39 7.66
N SER A 130 -0.95 -19.16 7.17
CA SER A 130 -0.35 -18.94 5.84
C SER A 130 1.15 -19.25 5.77
N SER A 131 1.84 -19.28 6.89
CA SER A 131 3.24 -19.72 6.95
C SER A 131 3.41 -21.24 6.95
N THR A 132 2.33 -21.99 7.14
CA THR A 132 2.36 -23.46 7.28
C THR A 132 1.58 -24.23 6.22
N ALA A 133 0.71 -23.62 5.45
CA ALA A 133 -0.06 -24.31 4.40
C ALA A 133 -0.76 -23.34 3.43
N ASP A 134 -0.61 -23.62 2.16
CA ASP A 134 -1.50 -23.32 1.04
C ASP A 134 -2.23 -21.94 1.04
N SER A 135 -1.77 -21.07 0.16
CA SER A 135 -2.26 -19.69 -0.08
C SER A 135 -3.71 -19.58 -0.57
N SER A 136 -4.51 -20.63 -0.48
CA SER A 136 -5.84 -20.72 -1.10
C SER A 136 -6.97 -19.97 -0.37
N LEU A 137 -6.73 -19.38 0.82
CA LEU A 137 -7.78 -18.83 1.68
C LEU A 137 -7.90 -17.30 1.72
N MET A 138 -7.22 -16.57 0.85
CA MET A 138 -7.13 -15.11 0.94
C MET A 138 -8.26 -14.29 0.27
N LEU A 139 -9.36 -14.88 -0.17
CA LEU A 139 -10.44 -14.15 -0.85
C LEU A 139 -11.85 -14.48 -0.34
N SER A 140 -12.08 -14.34 0.97
CA SER A 140 -13.46 -14.21 1.46
C SER A 140 -13.59 -12.96 2.32
N ARG A 141 -13.91 -11.83 1.68
CA ARG A 141 -14.48 -10.68 2.36
C ARG A 141 -15.94 -10.99 2.73
N LYS A 142 -16.17 -11.58 3.88
CA LYS A 142 -17.47 -11.47 4.53
C LYS A 142 -17.49 -10.15 5.32
N ASN A 143 -18.54 -9.35 5.08
CA ASN A 143 -18.89 -8.18 5.88
C ASN A 143 -18.84 -8.56 7.38
N GLN A 144 -17.86 -8.05 8.09
CA GLN A 144 -17.81 -8.18 9.54
C GLN A 144 -18.43 -6.92 10.14
N THR A 145 -19.49 -7.11 10.86
CA THR A 145 -20.02 -6.15 11.85
C THR A 145 -18.86 -5.61 12.68
N GLN A 146 -18.77 -4.28 12.77
CA GLN A 146 -17.75 -3.57 13.55
C GLN A 146 -17.81 -4.04 15.01
N SER A 147 -16.84 -4.87 15.40
CA SER A 147 -16.57 -5.12 16.81
C SER A 147 -15.80 -3.89 17.34
N THR A 148 -16.25 -3.33 18.45
CA THR A 148 -15.67 -2.14 19.13
C THR A 148 -14.23 -2.33 19.61
N ALA A 149 -13.63 -3.48 19.36
CA ALA A 149 -12.28 -3.86 19.78
C ALA A 149 -11.19 -3.68 18.70
N ASN A 150 -11.54 -3.51 17.44
CA ASN A 150 -10.56 -3.49 16.34
C ASN A 150 -9.76 -2.18 16.30
N PHE A 151 -8.47 -2.28 15.98
CA PHE A 151 -7.58 -1.16 15.73
C PHE A 151 -7.24 -1.11 14.25
N ILE A 152 -7.49 -0.01 13.55
CA ILE A 152 -7.29 0.18 12.09
C ILE A 152 -7.53 -1.10 11.27
N PRO A 153 -8.75 -1.62 11.17
CA PRO A 153 -9.04 -2.91 10.51
C PRO A 153 -8.59 -2.96 9.04
N GLY A 154 -8.53 -1.82 8.35
CA GLY A 154 -7.97 -1.68 7.00
C GLY A 154 -6.44 -1.60 6.96
N GLY A 155 -5.77 -1.68 8.12
CA GLY A 155 -4.33 -1.63 8.25
C GLY A 155 -3.70 -0.27 8.02
N GLN A 156 -2.39 -0.25 7.84
CA GLN A 156 -1.62 0.97 7.62
C GLN A 156 -1.09 1.08 6.20
N SER A 157 -0.81 2.32 5.77
CA SER A 157 -0.22 2.64 4.47
C SER A 157 0.80 3.78 4.59
N THR A 158 1.57 4.00 3.52
CA THR A 158 2.50 5.13 3.40
C THR A 158 2.50 5.66 1.98
N GLN A 159 3.12 6.83 1.79
CA GLN A 159 3.33 7.43 0.47
C GLN A 159 4.79 7.83 0.31
N ILE A 160 5.30 7.66 -0.92
CA ILE A 160 6.66 8.03 -1.34
C ILE A 160 6.56 8.89 -2.59
N ILE A 161 7.28 9.99 -2.61
CA ILE A 161 7.40 10.90 -3.77
C ILE A 161 8.49 10.32 -4.69
N ILE A 162 8.17 10.23 -5.97
CA ILE A 162 9.02 9.64 -7.00
C ILE A 162 9.59 10.71 -7.92
N GLY A 163 10.90 10.72 -8.09
CA GLY A 163 11.58 11.65 -9.00
C GLY A 163 11.98 12.99 -8.39
N ALA A 164 11.71 13.20 -7.09
CA ALA A 164 12.23 14.37 -6.36
C ALA A 164 13.69 14.19 -5.91
N THR A 165 14.15 12.95 -5.84
CA THR A 165 15.44 12.54 -5.30
C THR A 165 16.08 11.44 -6.14
N PRO A 166 17.41 11.19 -6.02
CA PRO A 166 18.16 10.35 -6.97
C PRO A 166 17.95 8.84 -6.82
N GLU A 167 17.17 8.38 -5.84
CA GLU A 167 16.97 6.95 -5.61
C GLU A 167 16.39 6.26 -6.84
N ASP A 168 16.96 5.11 -7.18
CA ASP A 168 16.52 4.25 -8.26
C ASP A 168 15.31 3.37 -7.88
N ASP A 169 14.70 2.71 -8.86
CA ASP A 169 13.49 1.92 -8.64
C ASP A 169 13.77 0.65 -7.84
N ARG A 170 14.98 0.08 -7.92
CA ARG A 170 15.42 -1.05 -7.09
C ARG A 170 15.42 -0.66 -5.61
N GLN A 171 15.97 0.51 -5.28
CA GLN A 171 15.99 1.02 -3.90
C GLN A 171 14.57 1.26 -3.38
N ILE A 172 13.70 1.87 -4.19
CA ILE A 172 12.31 2.16 -3.84
C ILE A 172 11.51 0.88 -3.61
N LEU A 173 11.62 -0.12 -4.51
CA LEU A 173 10.88 -1.37 -4.39
C LEU A 173 11.43 -2.27 -3.28
N THR A 174 12.74 -2.26 -3.04
CA THR A 174 13.36 -2.93 -1.88
C THR A 174 12.85 -2.34 -0.58
N LEU A 175 12.76 -1.01 -0.47
CA LEU A 175 12.15 -0.34 0.67
C LEU A 175 10.69 -0.74 0.85
N SER A 176 9.89 -0.71 -0.22
CA SER A 176 8.48 -1.08 -0.20
C SER A 176 8.27 -2.53 0.25
N GLN A 177 9.07 -3.47 -0.27
CA GLN A 177 9.06 -4.88 0.15
C GLN A 177 9.38 -5.02 1.65
N ASN A 178 10.37 -4.28 2.15
CA ASN A 178 10.72 -4.29 3.57
C ASN A 178 9.59 -3.72 4.44
N LEU A 179 8.90 -2.68 3.98
CA LEU A 179 7.74 -2.12 4.66
C LEU A 179 6.58 -3.12 4.73
N TYR A 180 6.30 -3.84 3.64
CA TYR A 180 5.30 -4.93 3.65
C TYR A 180 5.68 -6.05 4.63
N LYS A 181 6.92 -6.54 4.56
CA LYS A 181 7.39 -7.65 5.41
C LYS A 181 7.53 -7.27 6.88
N LYS A 182 8.17 -6.13 7.19
CA LYS A 182 8.55 -5.76 8.57
C LYS A 182 7.49 -4.91 9.28
N MET A 183 6.81 -3.99 8.55
CA MET A 183 5.82 -3.08 9.12
C MET A 183 4.38 -3.51 8.83
N ARG A 184 4.19 -4.58 8.03
CA ARG A 184 2.87 -5.11 7.62
C ARG A 184 1.98 -4.06 6.99
N LEU A 185 2.56 -3.17 6.19
CA LEU A 185 1.78 -2.22 5.42
C LEU A 185 0.83 -2.94 4.46
N GLN A 186 -0.35 -2.37 4.26
CA GLN A 186 -1.30 -2.84 3.26
C GLN A 186 -1.00 -2.24 1.89
N ARG A 187 -0.42 -1.02 1.86
CA ARG A 187 -0.11 -0.33 0.61
C ARG A 187 0.99 0.71 0.79
N VAL A 188 1.86 0.79 -0.21
CA VAL A 188 2.73 1.94 -0.48
C VAL A 188 2.12 2.69 -1.66
N TYR A 189 1.93 3.99 -1.53
CA TYR A 189 1.51 4.87 -2.60
C TYR A 189 2.74 5.56 -3.18
N TYR A 190 2.84 5.59 -4.49
CA TYR A 190 3.85 6.32 -5.24
C TYR A 190 3.21 7.56 -5.83
N SER A 191 3.89 8.70 -5.73
CA SER A 191 3.39 9.96 -6.26
C SER A 191 4.49 10.63 -7.07
N ALA A 192 4.27 10.80 -8.35
CA ALA A 192 5.20 11.51 -9.22
C ALA A 192 5.41 12.94 -8.73
N TYR A 193 6.67 13.33 -8.60
CA TYR A 193 7.03 14.68 -8.21
C TYR A 193 6.59 15.69 -9.27
N THR A 194 5.88 16.72 -8.83
CA THR A 194 5.46 17.86 -9.65
C THR A 194 6.09 19.12 -9.10
N PRO A 195 6.97 19.80 -9.83
CA PRO A 195 7.57 21.05 -9.38
C PRO A 195 6.50 22.14 -9.31
N ILE A 196 6.42 22.81 -8.15
CA ILE A 196 5.51 23.94 -7.92
C ILE A 196 6.31 25.24 -7.83
N ASN A 197 7.47 25.17 -7.21
CA ASN A 197 8.38 26.31 -6.99
C ASN A 197 9.78 25.95 -7.50
N HIS A 198 10.58 26.98 -7.79
CA HIS A 198 12.00 26.83 -8.08
C HIS A 198 12.76 26.67 -6.76
N ASP A 199 13.24 25.45 -6.48
CA ASP A 199 14.17 25.16 -5.40
C ASP A 199 15.38 24.46 -6.00
N SER A 200 16.58 25.02 -5.82
CA SER A 200 17.83 24.49 -6.40
C SER A 200 18.19 23.08 -5.90
N ARG A 201 17.58 22.62 -4.81
CA ARG A 201 17.77 21.27 -4.25
C ARG A 201 16.90 20.22 -4.96
N LEU A 202 15.91 20.64 -5.73
CA LEU A 202 14.93 19.79 -6.40
C LEU A 202 15.16 19.79 -7.91
N PRO A 203 14.94 18.67 -8.59
CA PRO A 203 14.94 18.62 -10.04
C PRO A 203 13.80 19.48 -10.60
N ASN A 204 14.00 20.03 -11.78
CA ASN A 204 12.97 20.77 -12.50
C ASN A 204 12.64 20.05 -13.83
N PRO A 205 11.98 18.89 -13.79
CA PRO A 205 11.57 18.18 -14.99
C PRO A 205 10.48 18.97 -15.73
N GLU A 206 10.52 18.94 -17.06
CA GLU A 206 9.45 19.52 -17.89
C GLU A 206 8.09 18.88 -17.61
N ASN A 207 8.09 17.57 -17.34
CA ASN A 207 6.89 16.81 -17.03
C ASN A 207 7.11 15.91 -15.79
N PRO A 208 6.09 15.73 -14.95
CA PRO A 208 6.15 14.77 -13.85
C PRO A 208 6.45 13.36 -14.35
N PRO A 209 7.21 12.52 -13.62
CA PRO A 209 7.57 11.17 -14.04
C PRO A 209 6.41 10.16 -13.87
N LEU A 210 5.27 10.43 -14.51
CA LEU A 210 4.04 9.62 -14.38
C LEU A 210 4.23 8.19 -14.87
N LEU A 211 4.99 8.00 -15.95
CA LEU A 211 5.27 6.65 -16.45
C LEU A 211 6.07 5.82 -15.44
N ARG A 212 7.07 6.43 -14.78
CA ARG A 212 7.85 5.79 -13.71
C ARG A 212 6.96 5.43 -12.52
N GLU A 213 6.07 6.32 -12.10
CA GLU A 213 5.06 6.05 -11.07
C GLU A 213 4.21 4.84 -11.46
N HIS A 214 3.71 4.80 -12.69
CA HIS A 214 2.90 3.69 -13.20
C HIS A 214 3.67 2.37 -13.19
N ARG A 215 4.93 2.35 -13.64
CA ARG A 215 5.79 1.16 -13.61
C ARG A 215 6.05 0.66 -12.19
N LEU A 216 6.25 1.57 -11.24
CA LEU A 216 6.39 1.23 -9.82
C LEU A 216 5.11 0.59 -9.27
N TYR A 217 3.93 1.09 -9.62
CA TYR A 217 2.66 0.43 -9.24
C TYR A 217 2.51 -0.96 -9.85
N GLN A 218 2.92 -1.17 -11.10
CA GLN A 218 2.93 -2.49 -11.73
C GLN A 218 3.88 -3.45 -10.98
N ALA A 219 5.10 -3.02 -10.68
CA ALA A 219 6.06 -3.82 -9.93
C ALA A 219 5.60 -4.10 -8.49
N ASP A 220 5.02 -3.10 -7.80
CA ASP A 220 4.43 -3.27 -6.48
C ASP A 220 3.31 -4.33 -6.47
N TRP A 221 2.51 -4.38 -7.54
CA TRP A 221 1.50 -5.42 -7.72
C TRP A 221 2.12 -6.81 -7.82
N LEU A 222 3.25 -6.95 -8.51
CA LEU A 222 3.99 -8.21 -8.60
C LEU A 222 4.55 -8.63 -7.25
N LEU A 223 5.09 -7.71 -6.46
CA LEU A 223 5.57 -7.99 -5.10
C LEU A 223 4.45 -8.51 -4.19
N ARG A 224 3.26 -7.90 -4.24
CA ARG A 224 2.19 -8.20 -3.29
C ARG A 224 1.34 -9.41 -3.65
N PHE A 225 1.18 -9.70 -4.93
CA PHE A 225 0.19 -10.70 -5.38
C PHE A 225 0.78 -11.83 -6.23
N TYR A 226 1.98 -11.64 -6.79
CA TYR A 226 2.61 -12.62 -7.67
C TYR A 226 3.84 -13.28 -7.05
N HIS A 227 4.13 -12.95 -5.80
CA HIS A 227 5.28 -13.48 -5.06
C HIS A 227 6.65 -13.20 -5.71
N PHE A 228 6.76 -12.11 -6.44
CA PHE A 228 8.05 -11.60 -6.87
C PHE A 228 8.79 -10.96 -5.69
N SER A 229 10.10 -11.00 -5.70
CA SER A 229 10.92 -10.17 -4.83
C SER A 229 11.43 -8.93 -5.60
N ALA A 230 11.78 -7.88 -4.85
CA ALA A 230 12.41 -6.71 -5.47
C ALA A 230 13.75 -7.08 -6.12
N GLU A 231 14.52 -7.99 -5.49
CA GLU A 231 15.78 -8.49 -6.01
C GLU A 231 15.58 -9.21 -7.36
N GLU A 232 14.60 -10.13 -7.43
CA GLU A 232 14.24 -10.87 -8.63
C GLU A 232 13.85 -9.94 -9.80
N LEU A 233 13.10 -8.87 -9.54
CA LEU A 233 12.67 -7.93 -10.59
C LEU A 233 13.84 -7.19 -11.26
N PHE A 234 14.97 -7.03 -10.59
CA PHE A 234 16.16 -6.34 -11.09
C PHE A 234 17.35 -7.27 -11.35
N GLU A 235 17.14 -8.57 -11.26
CA GLU A 235 18.18 -9.54 -11.56
C GLU A 235 18.63 -9.39 -13.02
N ASN A 236 19.96 -9.41 -13.24
CA ASN A 236 20.58 -9.25 -14.54
C ASN A 236 20.14 -8.00 -15.34
N GLY A 237 19.67 -6.95 -14.65
CA GLY A 237 19.18 -5.75 -15.32
C GLY A 237 19.56 -4.43 -14.65
N PRO A 238 19.19 -3.31 -15.27
CA PRO A 238 19.43 -1.97 -14.72
C PRO A 238 18.62 -1.74 -13.43
N PRO A 239 19.03 -0.76 -12.60
CA PRO A 239 18.35 -0.48 -11.35
C PRO A 239 17.00 0.23 -11.51
N ASN A 240 16.68 0.71 -12.70
CA ASN A 240 15.40 1.33 -13.02
C ASN A 240 14.54 0.43 -13.89
N LEU A 241 13.22 0.54 -13.71
CA LEU A 241 12.22 -0.17 -14.52
C LEU A 241 12.23 0.38 -15.96
N ASP A 242 11.89 -0.49 -16.88
CA ASP A 242 11.84 -0.15 -18.31
C ASP A 242 10.65 0.77 -18.62
N SER A 243 10.84 1.73 -19.54
CA SER A 243 9.79 2.65 -19.95
C SER A 243 8.82 2.00 -20.96
N ASP A 244 9.31 1.13 -21.83
CA ASP A 244 8.52 0.59 -22.94
C ASP A 244 7.76 -0.67 -22.54
N PHE A 245 8.39 -1.53 -21.72
CA PHE A 245 7.80 -2.79 -21.29
C PHE A 245 7.39 -2.77 -19.82
N ASP A 246 6.32 -3.49 -19.47
CA ASP A 246 5.97 -3.70 -18.08
C ASP A 246 6.98 -4.59 -17.34
N PRO A 247 7.07 -4.49 -16.00
CA PRO A 247 8.08 -5.20 -15.23
C PRO A 247 8.05 -6.72 -15.37
N LYS A 248 6.88 -7.33 -15.62
CA LYS A 248 6.73 -8.77 -15.77
C LYS A 248 7.22 -9.25 -17.14
N ILE A 249 6.94 -8.48 -18.19
CA ILE A 249 7.46 -8.74 -19.54
C ILE A 249 8.99 -8.62 -19.52
N MET A 250 9.52 -7.54 -18.94
CA MET A 250 10.97 -7.34 -18.84
C MET A 250 11.67 -8.45 -18.07
N TRP A 251 11.05 -8.94 -16.99
CA TRP A 251 11.57 -10.08 -16.26
C TRP A 251 11.61 -11.33 -17.17
N ALA A 252 10.54 -11.64 -17.87
CA ALA A 252 10.47 -12.79 -18.76
C ALA A 252 11.50 -12.73 -19.92
N LEU A 253 11.72 -11.53 -20.50
CA LEU A 253 12.74 -11.32 -21.53
C LEU A 253 14.18 -11.55 -21.04
N ARG A 254 14.43 -11.38 -19.75
CA ARG A 254 15.73 -11.65 -19.12
C ARG A 254 15.91 -13.11 -18.72
N HIS A 255 14.82 -13.90 -18.71
CA HIS A 255 14.83 -15.31 -18.32
C HIS A 255 14.25 -16.22 -19.43
N PRO A 256 14.78 -16.13 -20.67
CA PRO A 256 14.25 -16.91 -21.80
C PRO A 256 14.37 -18.41 -21.57
N GLU A 257 15.32 -18.86 -20.74
CA GLU A 257 15.56 -20.27 -20.38
C GLU A 257 14.36 -20.90 -19.62
N LEU A 258 13.50 -20.11 -19.04
CA LEU A 258 12.29 -20.58 -18.33
C LEU A 258 11.11 -20.81 -19.27
N PHE A 259 11.21 -20.43 -20.53
CA PHE A 259 10.13 -20.52 -21.51
C PHE A 259 10.45 -21.46 -22.65
N PRO A 260 9.46 -22.19 -23.20
CA PRO A 260 8.02 -22.17 -22.84
C PRO A 260 7.72 -22.90 -21.52
N VAL A 261 6.63 -22.51 -20.85
CA VAL A 261 6.16 -23.11 -19.59
C VAL A 261 5.11 -24.16 -19.87
N ASP A 262 5.31 -25.40 -19.38
CA ASP A 262 4.29 -26.46 -19.45
C ASP A 262 3.21 -26.23 -18.39
N VAL A 263 2.00 -25.82 -18.80
CA VAL A 263 0.88 -25.51 -17.94
C VAL A 263 0.38 -26.71 -17.11
N ASN A 264 0.64 -27.94 -17.59
CA ASN A 264 0.22 -29.16 -16.93
C ASN A 264 1.14 -29.57 -15.77
N ARG A 265 2.39 -29.07 -15.76
CA ARG A 265 3.43 -29.45 -14.79
C ARG A 265 3.92 -28.30 -13.93
N ALA A 266 3.93 -27.07 -14.46
CA ALA A 266 4.49 -25.91 -13.79
C ALA A 266 3.85 -25.63 -12.42
N SER A 267 4.65 -25.16 -11.48
CA SER A 267 4.13 -24.66 -10.19
C SER A 267 3.28 -23.41 -10.39
N ILE A 268 2.49 -23.04 -9.40
CA ILE A 268 1.71 -21.80 -9.48
C ILE A 268 2.62 -20.58 -9.57
N GLU A 269 3.75 -20.62 -8.88
CA GLU A 269 4.77 -19.57 -8.91
C GLU A 269 5.34 -19.42 -10.32
N THR A 270 5.66 -20.53 -11.00
CA THR A 270 6.14 -20.52 -12.38
C THR A 270 5.07 -19.98 -13.33
N LEU A 271 3.82 -20.39 -13.19
CA LEU A 271 2.69 -19.87 -13.98
C LEU A 271 2.55 -18.35 -13.81
N LEU A 272 2.74 -17.84 -12.58
CA LEU A 272 2.69 -16.40 -12.29
C LEU A 272 3.85 -15.62 -12.91
N ARG A 273 4.89 -16.28 -13.40
CA ARG A 273 6.00 -15.63 -14.14
C ARG A 273 5.66 -15.41 -15.62
N VAL A 274 4.68 -16.17 -16.16
CA VAL A 274 4.30 -16.05 -17.58
C VAL A 274 3.58 -14.71 -17.83
N PRO A 275 4.06 -13.85 -18.75
CA PRO A 275 3.35 -12.64 -19.14
C PRO A 275 1.91 -12.94 -19.59
N GLY A 276 0.98 -12.08 -19.23
CA GLY A 276 -0.45 -12.29 -19.51
C GLY A 276 -1.18 -13.19 -18.49
N LEU A 277 -0.50 -14.12 -17.80
CA LEU A 277 -1.15 -14.95 -16.79
C LEU A 277 -1.27 -14.22 -15.45
N GLY A 278 -2.51 -14.02 -15.02
CA GLY A 278 -2.83 -13.46 -13.71
C GLY A 278 -3.05 -14.53 -12.63
N VAL A 279 -3.19 -14.10 -11.39
CA VAL A 279 -3.44 -14.98 -10.22
C VAL A 279 -4.70 -15.84 -10.44
N VAL A 280 -5.75 -15.27 -11.03
CA VAL A 280 -7.01 -15.98 -11.30
C VAL A 280 -6.80 -17.06 -12.36
N SER A 281 -6.14 -16.72 -13.48
CA SER A 281 -5.84 -17.66 -14.56
C SER A 281 -4.93 -18.79 -14.07
N ALA A 282 -3.85 -18.48 -13.34
CA ALA A 282 -2.96 -19.50 -12.78
C ALA A 282 -3.70 -20.48 -11.85
N ARG A 283 -4.60 -19.98 -11.00
CA ARG A 283 -5.42 -20.84 -10.13
C ARG A 283 -6.39 -21.72 -10.92
N ARG A 284 -7.05 -21.17 -11.95
CA ARG A 284 -7.94 -21.96 -12.83
C ARG A 284 -7.19 -23.10 -13.51
N ILE A 285 -5.99 -22.83 -14.05
CA ILE A 285 -5.11 -23.85 -14.64
C ILE A 285 -4.81 -24.95 -13.61
N VAL A 286 -4.33 -24.59 -12.43
CA VAL A 286 -3.96 -25.56 -11.38
C VAL A 286 -5.16 -26.39 -10.93
N GLN A 287 -6.35 -25.83 -10.89
CA GLN A 287 -7.57 -26.57 -10.55
C GLN A 287 -8.01 -27.49 -11.69
N ALA A 288 -8.05 -27.00 -12.91
CA ALA A 288 -8.55 -27.76 -14.06
C ALA A 288 -7.66 -28.95 -14.40
N ARG A 289 -6.33 -28.82 -14.34
CA ARG A 289 -5.40 -29.93 -14.63
C ARG A 289 -5.45 -31.07 -13.64
N ARG A 290 -6.13 -30.93 -12.48
CA ARG A 290 -6.37 -32.04 -11.54
C ARG A 290 -7.34 -33.08 -12.09
N VAL A 291 -8.19 -32.70 -13.03
CA VAL A 291 -9.20 -33.55 -13.67
C VAL A 291 -8.62 -34.24 -14.90
N GLY A 292 -7.73 -33.61 -15.60
CA GLY A 292 -7.07 -34.12 -16.80
C GLY A 292 -6.08 -33.15 -17.41
N ALA A 293 -5.23 -33.63 -18.31
CA ALA A 293 -4.27 -32.79 -19.00
C ALA A 293 -4.97 -31.75 -19.88
N LEU A 294 -4.58 -30.48 -19.71
CA LEU A 294 -5.15 -29.35 -20.45
C LEU A 294 -4.51 -29.24 -21.83
N LYS A 295 -5.35 -29.02 -22.84
CA LYS A 295 -4.98 -28.67 -24.22
C LYS A 295 -5.24 -27.18 -24.45
N HIS A 296 -4.82 -26.66 -25.60
CA HIS A 296 -5.02 -25.24 -25.96
C HIS A 296 -6.50 -24.81 -25.87
N ASP A 297 -7.41 -25.62 -26.40
CA ASP A 297 -8.84 -25.28 -26.37
C ASP A 297 -9.42 -25.22 -24.93
N ASP A 298 -8.84 -25.97 -24.01
CA ASP A 298 -9.23 -25.93 -22.60
C ASP A 298 -8.76 -24.62 -21.97
N LEU A 299 -7.57 -24.13 -22.31
CA LEU A 299 -7.06 -22.82 -21.84
C LEU A 299 -7.94 -21.69 -22.34
N VAL A 300 -8.33 -21.70 -23.62
CA VAL A 300 -9.26 -20.71 -24.18
C VAL A 300 -10.60 -20.70 -23.44
N LYS A 301 -11.17 -21.89 -23.15
CA LYS A 301 -12.43 -22.00 -22.36
C LYS A 301 -12.27 -21.49 -20.93
N LEU A 302 -11.07 -21.61 -20.34
CA LEU A 302 -10.76 -21.08 -19.02
C LEU A 302 -10.58 -19.56 -19.01
N GLY A 303 -10.54 -18.92 -20.17
CA GLY A 303 -10.27 -17.50 -20.33
C GLY A 303 -8.80 -17.16 -20.04
N VAL A 304 -7.89 -18.00 -20.53
CA VAL A 304 -6.44 -17.88 -20.40
C VAL A 304 -5.81 -17.63 -21.77
#